data_140ba96d61e621606094246582586077
#
_entry.id   140ba96d61e621606094246582586077
#
_cell.length_a   1.000
_cell.length_b   1.000
_cell.length_c   1.000
_cell.angle_alpha   90.00
_cell.angle_beta   90.00
_cell.angle_gamma   90.00
#
_symmetry.space_group_name_H-M   'P 1'
#
loop_
_entity.id
_entity.type
_entity.pdbx_description
1 polymer ?
#
loop_
_entity_poly.entity_id
_entity_poly.type
_entity_poly.pdbx_seq_one_letter_code
_entity_poly.pdbx_strand_id
1 'polypeptide(L)'
;MKYLYRLYQLVICLPILLLASVLTSVATVLGCMLGNGHFWGYYPGKYWSWLWVRILLLPVKVEGREHLKKNQSYVFVANHQGAFDIFLIYGFLGRNFKWMMKKGLRKVPLIGIACEYAHHIFVDKSGPSKIRASYDRAREVLKEGMSLVVFPEGARSFTGHMGVFRRGAFMLADELQLPVCPLTINGSFDVKPRMKDIYWAFWHPLKLTIHEPIEPIGKGADNIKNQMNKSYEAIMNGLDKKYQGFVENPDQ
;
A
#
# COMPACT_ATOMS: atom_id res chain seq x y z
N MET A 1 8.38 30.23 5.94
CA MET A 1 7.72 29.21 5.09
C MET A 1 7.12 28.04 5.89
N LYS A 2 7.82 27.41 6.83
CA LYS A 2 7.33 26.25 7.61
C LYS A 2 6.01 26.51 8.37
N TYR A 3 5.88 27.64 9.05
CA TYR A 3 4.66 27.99 9.81
C TYR A 3 3.47 28.31 8.88
N LEU A 4 3.70 28.95 7.75
CA LEU A 4 2.67 29.23 6.75
C LEU A 4 2.11 27.91 6.14
N TYR A 5 2.98 26.95 5.85
CA TYR A 5 2.56 25.65 5.34
C TYR A 5 1.78 24.84 6.40
N ARG A 6 2.13 24.95 7.68
CA ARG A 6 1.34 24.33 8.75
C ARG A 6 -0.03 24.99 8.92
N LEU A 7 -0.09 26.32 8.84
CA LEU A 7 -1.35 27.07 8.87
C LEU A 7 -2.25 26.66 7.69
N TYR A 8 -1.67 26.54 6.48
CA TYR A 8 -2.36 26.02 5.31
C TYR A 8 -2.91 24.60 5.52
N GLN A 9 -2.11 23.71 6.11
CA GLN A 9 -2.58 22.34 6.42
C GLN A 9 -3.75 22.35 7.42
N LEU A 10 -3.70 23.21 8.42
CA LEU A 10 -4.73 23.29 9.45
C LEU A 10 -6.03 23.91 8.92
N VAL A 11 -5.93 25.03 8.22
CA VAL A 11 -7.09 25.85 7.85
C VAL A 11 -7.74 25.39 6.55
N ILE A 12 -6.94 24.90 5.61
CA ILE A 12 -7.42 24.52 4.27
C ILE A 12 -7.45 22.98 4.11
N CYS A 13 -6.29 22.32 4.33
CA CYS A 13 -6.23 20.89 4.03
C CYS A 13 -7.09 20.06 4.98
N LEU A 14 -7.01 20.29 6.28
CA LEU A 14 -7.70 19.45 7.27
C LEU A 14 -9.22 19.44 7.09
N PRO A 15 -9.94 20.58 6.97
CA PRO A 15 -11.39 20.57 6.77
C PRO A 15 -11.80 19.86 5.48
N ILE A 16 -11.08 20.14 4.38
CA ILE A 16 -11.37 19.52 3.07
C ILE A 16 -11.15 18.01 3.13
N LEU A 17 -10.05 17.57 3.74
CA LEU A 17 -9.73 16.14 3.83
C LEU A 17 -10.66 15.38 4.77
N LEU A 18 -11.13 16.01 5.85
CA LEU A 18 -12.17 15.44 6.70
C LEU A 18 -13.48 15.24 5.93
N LEU A 19 -13.97 16.27 5.25
CA LEU A 19 -15.16 16.18 4.43
C LEU A 19 -14.99 15.13 3.32
N ALA A 20 -13.89 15.15 2.60
CA ALA A 20 -13.58 14.17 1.57
C ALA A 20 -13.54 12.73 2.12
N SER A 21 -13.04 12.52 3.34
CA SER A 21 -13.03 11.20 3.98
C SER A 21 -14.44 10.70 4.28
N VAL A 22 -15.33 11.57 4.76
CA VAL A 22 -16.75 11.22 4.98
C VAL A 22 -17.41 10.86 3.66
N LEU A 23 -17.31 11.74 2.64
CA LEU A 23 -17.92 11.53 1.33
C LEU A 23 -17.41 10.26 0.64
N THR A 24 -16.09 10.01 0.72
CA THR A 24 -15.49 8.79 0.16
C THR A 24 -16.00 7.54 0.87
N SER A 25 -16.09 7.56 2.20
CA SER A 25 -16.61 6.42 2.96
C SER A 25 -18.07 6.13 2.59
N VAL A 26 -18.91 7.14 2.57
CA VAL A 26 -20.32 7.02 2.18
C VAL A 26 -20.45 6.49 0.74
N ALA A 27 -19.72 7.09 -0.21
CA ALA A 27 -19.74 6.66 -1.61
C ALA A 27 -19.28 5.21 -1.79
N THR A 28 -18.23 4.80 -1.06
CA THR A 28 -17.74 3.42 -1.10
C THR A 28 -18.79 2.45 -0.54
N VAL A 29 -19.35 2.74 0.64
CA VAL A 29 -20.33 1.86 1.30
C VAL A 29 -21.59 1.73 0.45
N LEU A 30 -22.22 2.85 0.10
CA LEU A 30 -23.47 2.84 -0.69
C LEU A 30 -23.25 2.24 -2.07
N GLY A 31 -22.17 2.62 -2.76
CA GLY A 31 -21.88 2.11 -4.10
C GLY A 31 -21.60 0.59 -4.10
N CYS A 32 -20.90 0.07 -3.10
CA CYS A 32 -20.68 -1.38 -2.96
C CYS A 32 -21.97 -2.13 -2.59
N MET A 33 -22.86 -1.52 -1.82
CA MET A 33 -24.17 -2.10 -1.50
C MET A 33 -25.11 -2.14 -2.72
N LEU A 34 -25.07 -1.11 -3.57
CA LEU A 34 -25.96 -0.96 -4.73
C LEU A 34 -25.49 -1.70 -5.99
N GLY A 35 -24.27 -2.27 -5.99
CA GLY A 35 -23.85 -3.06 -7.15
C GLY A 35 -22.37 -3.24 -7.37
N ASN A 36 -21.68 -2.43 -8.16
CA ASN A 36 -20.37 -2.74 -8.68
C ASN A 36 -19.23 -2.55 -7.66
N GLY A 37 -18.96 -3.59 -6.85
CA GLY A 37 -17.88 -3.62 -5.85
C GLY A 37 -16.46 -3.47 -6.44
N HIS A 38 -16.25 -3.78 -7.73
CA HIS A 38 -14.99 -3.51 -8.42
C HIS A 38 -14.75 -2.01 -8.62
N PHE A 39 -15.78 -1.28 -9.00
CA PHE A 39 -15.71 0.17 -9.20
C PHE A 39 -15.71 0.90 -7.87
N TRP A 40 -16.77 0.76 -7.09
CA TRP A 40 -16.98 1.50 -5.85
C TRP A 40 -16.03 1.11 -4.72
N GLY A 41 -15.51 -0.11 -4.74
CA GLY A 41 -14.48 -0.56 -3.81
C GLY A 41 -13.06 -0.08 -4.14
N TYR A 42 -12.87 0.67 -5.24
CA TYR A 42 -11.55 1.17 -5.63
C TYR A 42 -11.54 2.67 -5.94
N TYR A 43 -12.39 3.15 -6.83
CA TYR A 43 -12.27 4.52 -7.35
C TYR A 43 -12.48 5.62 -6.31
N PRO A 44 -13.44 5.55 -5.38
CA PRO A 44 -13.55 6.57 -4.33
C PRO A 44 -12.26 6.68 -3.51
N GLY A 45 -11.70 5.55 -3.07
CA GLY A 45 -10.43 5.52 -2.32
C GLY A 45 -9.23 6.01 -3.14
N LYS A 46 -9.20 5.71 -4.45
CA LYS A 46 -8.18 6.23 -5.37
C LYS A 46 -8.20 7.75 -5.45
N TYR A 47 -9.38 8.35 -5.70
CA TYR A 47 -9.49 9.81 -5.80
C TYR A 47 -9.28 10.51 -4.46
N TRP A 48 -9.72 9.91 -3.36
CA TRP A 48 -9.42 10.37 -2.02
C TRP A 48 -7.91 10.39 -1.75
N SER A 49 -7.22 9.32 -2.09
CA SER A 49 -5.76 9.23 -1.93
C SER A 49 -5.02 10.23 -2.82
N TRP A 50 -5.47 10.40 -4.06
CA TRP A 50 -4.95 11.41 -4.98
C TRP A 50 -5.15 12.83 -4.40
N LEU A 51 -6.33 13.13 -3.85
CA LEU A 51 -6.63 14.43 -3.23
C LEU A 51 -5.70 14.71 -2.05
N TRP A 52 -5.45 13.73 -1.18
CA TRP A 52 -4.52 13.87 -0.05
C TRP A 52 -3.14 14.37 -0.50
N VAL A 53 -2.61 13.78 -1.54
CA VAL A 53 -1.29 14.15 -2.05
C VAL A 53 -1.32 15.52 -2.73
N ARG A 54 -2.36 15.82 -3.53
CA ARG A 54 -2.46 17.05 -4.30
C ARG A 54 -2.76 18.29 -3.46
N ILE A 55 -3.66 18.17 -2.50
CA ILE A 55 -3.98 19.30 -1.62
C ILE A 55 -2.79 19.69 -0.72
N LEU A 56 -1.94 18.73 -0.38
CA LEU A 56 -0.68 19.01 0.34
C LEU A 56 0.45 19.50 -0.58
N LEU A 57 0.15 19.74 -1.87
CA LEU A 57 1.09 20.26 -2.87
C LEU A 57 2.34 19.38 -3.03
N LEU A 58 2.21 18.06 -2.83
CA LEU A 58 3.32 17.12 -2.95
C LEU A 58 3.51 16.72 -4.41
N PRO A 59 4.70 16.95 -5.00
CA PRO A 59 5.00 16.47 -6.34
C PRO A 59 5.07 14.94 -6.36
N VAL A 60 4.53 14.34 -7.42
CA VAL A 60 4.56 12.87 -7.60
C VAL A 60 5.15 12.52 -8.95
N LYS A 61 6.13 11.62 -8.94
CA LYS A 61 6.67 10.97 -10.12
C LYS A 61 6.33 9.47 -10.07
N VAL A 62 5.84 8.93 -11.18
CA VAL A 62 5.58 7.48 -11.33
C VAL A 62 6.31 6.98 -12.55
N GLU A 63 7.04 5.88 -12.39
CA GLU A 63 7.81 5.22 -13.43
C GLU A 63 7.45 3.74 -13.50
N GLY A 64 7.59 3.12 -14.70
CA GLY A 64 7.46 1.68 -14.89
C GLY A 64 6.02 1.16 -15.05
N ARG A 65 5.04 2.03 -15.37
CA ARG A 65 3.64 1.57 -15.63
C ARG A 65 3.55 0.67 -16.87
N GLU A 66 4.45 0.83 -17.80
CA GLU A 66 4.59 0.04 -19.02
C GLU A 66 4.89 -1.44 -18.74
N HIS A 67 5.45 -1.78 -17.58
CA HIS A 67 5.69 -3.16 -17.16
C HIS A 67 4.40 -3.93 -16.84
N LEU A 68 3.28 -3.22 -16.63
CA LEU A 68 2.02 -3.84 -16.24
C LEU A 68 1.17 -4.22 -17.46
N LYS A 69 1.04 -5.50 -17.74
CA LYS A 69 0.16 -6.02 -18.80
C LYS A 69 -1.31 -5.77 -18.48
N LYS A 70 -2.12 -5.46 -19.50
CA LYS A 70 -3.59 -5.39 -19.33
C LYS A 70 -4.12 -6.76 -18.89
N ASN A 71 -5.16 -6.73 -18.06
CA ASN A 71 -5.90 -7.94 -17.64
C ASN A 71 -5.07 -9.00 -16.91
N GLN A 72 -3.90 -8.64 -16.40
CA GLN A 72 -3.09 -9.53 -15.57
C GLN A 72 -3.21 -9.11 -14.10
N SER A 73 -3.41 -10.10 -13.23
CA SER A 73 -3.37 -9.95 -11.78
C SER A 73 -1.94 -10.02 -11.28
N TYR A 74 -1.64 -9.25 -10.25
CA TYR A 74 -0.33 -9.18 -9.61
C TYR A 74 -0.45 -9.24 -8.10
N VAL A 75 0.55 -9.80 -7.45
CA VAL A 75 0.84 -9.54 -6.05
C VAL A 75 1.87 -8.42 -6.00
N PHE A 76 1.42 -7.20 -5.76
CA PHE A 76 2.31 -6.05 -5.57
C PHE A 76 2.91 -6.08 -4.17
N VAL A 77 4.22 -5.94 -4.09
CA VAL A 77 4.96 -5.85 -2.83
C VAL A 77 5.74 -4.55 -2.79
N ALA A 78 5.70 -3.82 -1.68
CA ALA A 78 6.33 -2.51 -1.55
C ALA A 78 7.06 -2.37 -0.21
N ASN A 79 8.09 -1.53 -0.17
CA ASN A 79 8.67 -1.04 1.09
C ASN A 79 7.66 -0.14 1.84
N HIS A 80 7.78 -0.08 3.17
CA HIS A 80 6.82 0.65 4.01
C HIS A 80 7.52 1.67 4.90
N GLN A 81 7.72 2.88 4.35
CA GLN A 81 8.48 3.95 4.98
C GLN A 81 7.61 4.92 5.81
N GLY A 82 6.42 5.26 5.29
CA GLY A 82 5.64 6.34 5.88
C GLY A 82 4.13 6.20 5.73
N ALA A 83 3.40 7.19 6.22
CA ALA A 83 1.95 7.22 6.07
C ALA A 83 1.51 7.46 4.61
N PHE A 84 2.34 8.12 3.83
CA PHE A 84 2.03 8.48 2.44
C PHE A 84 2.22 7.34 1.44
N ASP A 85 2.79 6.21 1.85
CA ASP A 85 2.89 5.00 1.00
C ASP A 85 1.52 4.56 0.49
N ILE A 86 0.51 4.58 1.37
CA ILE A 86 -0.87 4.18 1.04
C ILE A 86 -1.46 5.13 0.00
N PHE A 87 -1.34 6.44 0.22
CA PHE A 87 -1.87 7.45 -0.69
C PHE A 87 -1.17 7.42 -2.04
N LEU A 88 0.15 7.17 -2.05
CA LEU A 88 0.94 7.11 -3.27
C LEU A 88 0.54 5.89 -4.13
N ILE A 89 0.48 4.70 -3.55
CA ILE A 89 0.07 3.50 -4.27
C ILE A 89 -1.39 3.63 -4.73
N TYR A 90 -2.30 3.96 -3.80
CA TYR A 90 -3.74 3.94 -4.11
C TYR A 90 -4.12 4.99 -5.14
N GLY A 91 -3.58 6.20 -5.01
CA GLY A 91 -3.87 7.31 -5.92
C GLY A 91 -3.17 7.22 -7.27
N PHE A 92 -1.99 6.56 -7.35
CA PHE A 92 -1.09 6.76 -8.49
C PHE A 92 -0.61 5.48 -9.17
N LEU A 93 -0.80 4.27 -8.63
CA LEU A 93 -0.42 3.01 -9.26
C LEU A 93 -1.13 2.80 -10.62
N GLY A 94 -2.40 3.22 -10.70
CA GLY A 94 -3.17 3.10 -11.94
C GLY A 94 -3.76 1.70 -12.21
N ARG A 95 -3.79 0.84 -11.19
CA ARG A 95 -4.37 -0.51 -11.22
C ARG A 95 -5.37 -0.69 -10.11
N ASN A 96 -6.47 -1.40 -10.37
CA ASN A 96 -7.39 -1.82 -9.34
C ASN A 96 -6.79 -2.98 -8.55
N PHE A 97 -6.90 -2.91 -7.22
CA PHE A 97 -6.35 -3.90 -6.30
C PHE A 97 -7.10 -3.89 -4.97
N LYS A 98 -6.86 -4.92 -4.17
CA LYS A 98 -7.27 -4.94 -2.76
C LYS A 98 -6.04 -4.83 -1.86
N TRP A 99 -6.22 -4.15 -0.73
CA TRP A 99 -5.18 -4.09 0.30
C TRP A 99 -5.19 -5.33 1.17
N MET A 100 -4.02 -5.79 1.56
CA MET A 100 -3.83 -6.70 2.69
C MET A 100 -3.33 -5.89 3.89
N MET A 101 -4.15 -5.70 4.91
CA MET A 101 -3.92 -4.76 6.01
C MET A 101 -4.16 -5.37 7.39
N LYS A 102 -3.65 -4.70 8.45
CA LYS A 102 -3.86 -5.15 9.84
C LYS A 102 -5.33 -5.07 10.24
N LYS A 103 -5.85 -6.10 10.93
CA LYS A 103 -7.23 -6.15 11.47
C LYS A 103 -7.59 -4.92 12.31
N GLY A 104 -6.63 -4.33 13.03
CA GLY A 104 -6.86 -3.13 13.84
C GLY A 104 -7.40 -1.93 13.07
N LEU A 105 -7.14 -1.81 11.77
CA LEU A 105 -7.66 -0.74 10.92
C LEU A 105 -9.18 -0.81 10.74
N ARG A 106 -9.80 -1.97 10.96
CA ARG A 106 -11.26 -2.12 10.95
C ARG A 106 -11.97 -1.25 11.99
N LYS A 107 -11.26 -0.90 13.08
CA LYS A 107 -11.79 -0.07 14.17
C LYS A 107 -11.67 1.43 13.91
N VAL A 108 -10.99 1.85 12.85
CA VAL A 108 -10.84 3.28 12.52
C VAL A 108 -12.16 3.78 11.94
N PRO A 109 -12.78 4.81 12.55
CA PRO A 109 -14.05 5.35 12.08
C PRO A 109 -13.99 5.72 10.60
N LEU A 110 -15.07 5.51 9.86
CA LEU A 110 -15.23 5.73 8.42
C LEU A 110 -14.34 4.82 7.57
N ILE A 111 -13.02 4.81 7.81
CA ILE A 111 -12.05 4.03 7.02
C ILE A 111 -12.31 2.53 7.17
N GLY A 112 -12.52 2.05 8.39
CA GLY A 112 -12.71 0.62 8.65
C GLY A 112 -13.92 0.04 7.92
N ILE A 113 -15.05 0.73 8.00
CA ILE A 113 -16.28 0.31 7.33
C ILE A 113 -16.14 0.40 5.79
N ALA A 114 -15.55 1.47 5.27
CA ALA A 114 -15.31 1.61 3.83
C ALA A 114 -14.39 0.49 3.30
N CYS A 115 -13.32 0.17 4.02
CA CYS A 115 -12.41 -0.93 3.68
C CYS A 115 -13.09 -2.29 3.71
N GLU A 116 -14.05 -2.50 4.63
CA GLU A 116 -14.82 -3.74 4.71
C GLU A 116 -15.75 -3.92 3.49
N TYR A 117 -16.54 -2.91 3.17
CA TYR A 117 -17.40 -2.92 1.98
C TYR A 117 -16.61 -2.94 0.67
N ALA A 118 -15.43 -2.35 0.64
CA ALA A 118 -14.49 -2.45 -0.47
C ALA A 118 -13.83 -3.83 -0.60
N HIS A 119 -14.14 -4.79 0.27
CA HIS A 119 -13.57 -6.14 0.32
C HIS A 119 -12.05 -6.17 0.44
N HIS A 120 -11.46 -5.20 1.16
CA HIS A 120 -10.06 -5.28 1.54
C HIS A 120 -9.83 -6.40 2.57
N ILE A 121 -8.64 -6.96 2.61
CA ILE A 121 -8.32 -8.15 3.40
C ILE A 121 -7.70 -7.72 4.73
N PHE A 122 -8.43 -7.95 5.82
CA PHE A 122 -7.93 -7.71 7.16
C PHE A 122 -7.21 -8.94 7.71
N VAL A 123 -5.89 -8.80 7.93
CA VAL A 123 -5.07 -9.88 8.50
C VAL A 123 -5.23 -9.91 10.00
N ASP A 124 -5.77 -11.00 10.51
CA ASP A 124 -5.89 -11.29 11.93
C ASP A 124 -4.71 -12.15 12.40
N LYS A 125 -3.83 -11.57 13.20
CA LYS A 125 -2.63 -12.24 13.74
C LYS A 125 -2.85 -12.87 15.12
N SER A 126 -4.10 -12.97 15.60
CA SER A 126 -4.41 -13.51 16.93
C SER A 126 -4.28 -15.03 17.06
N GLY A 127 -3.96 -15.74 16.00
CA GLY A 127 -3.71 -17.17 15.99
C GLY A 127 -3.55 -17.75 14.59
N PRO A 128 -2.95 -18.95 14.46
CA PRO A 128 -2.67 -19.56 13.17
C PRO A 128 -3.91 -19.75 12.28
N SER A 129 -5.04 -20.20 12.85
CA SER A 129 -6.31 -20.37 12.14
C SER A 129 -6.87 -19.05 11.57
N LYS A 130 -6.71 -17.95 12.32
CA LYS A 130 -7.15 -16.63 11.88
C LYS A 130 -6.27 -16.06 10.76
N ILE A 131 -4.97 -16.31 10.86
CA ILE A 131 -4.03 -15.98 9.79
C ILE A 131 -4.42 -16.75 8.53
N ARG A 132 -4.64 -18.06 8.64
CA ARG A 132 -5.06 -18.92 7.51
C ARG A 132 -6.34 -18.38 6.86
N ALA A 133 -7.39 -18.10 7.63
CA ALA A 133 -8.64 -17.54 7.11
C ALA A 133 -8.44 -16.20 6.35
N SER A 134 -7.50 -15.37 6.79
CA SER A 134 -7.14 -14.13 6.08
C SER A 134 -6.49 -14.42 4.72
N TYR A 135 -5.65 -15.45 4.63
CA TYR A 135 -5.05 -15.88 3.36
C TYR A 135 -6.06 -16.59 2.45
N ASP A 136 -6.99 -17.38 3.00
CA ASP A 136 -8.08 -17.98 2.22
C ASP A 136 -8.91 -16.90 1.54
N ARG A 137 -9.22 -15.82 2.27
CA ARG A 137 -9.93 -14.66 1.70
C ARG A 137 -9.09 -13.96 0.61
N ALA A 138 -7.78 -13.79 0.81
CA ALA A 138 -6.90 -13.22 -0.20
C ALA A 138 -6.85 -14.06 -1.47
N ARG A 139 -6.83 -15.38 -1.32
CA ARG A 139 -6.88 -16.34 -2.42
C ARG A 139 -8.16 -16.18 -3.26
N GLU A 140 -9.32 -16.09 -2.62
CA GLU A 140 -10.59 -15.90 -3.33
C GLU A 140 -10.59 -14.61 -4.15
N VAL A 141 -10.15 -13.50 -3.54
CA VAL A 141 -10.04 -12.20 -4.22
C VAL A 141 -9.12 -12.28 -5.45
N LEU A 142 -8.00 -12.97 -5.35
CA LEU A 142 -7.05 -13.11 -6.46
C LEU A 142 -7.55 -14.04 -7.58
N LYS A 143 -8.31 -15.08 -7.23
CA LYS A 143 -8.97 -15.95 -8.23
C LYS A 143 -9.99 -15.19 -9.09
N GLU A 144 -10.60 -14.15 -8.55
CA GLU A 144 -11.53 -13.28 -9.28
C GLU A 144 -10.82 -12.30 -10.25
N GLY A 145 -9.52 -12.46 -10.49
CA GLY A 145 -8.74 -11.62 -11.40
C GLY A 145 -8.32 -10.26 -10.82
N MET A 146 -8.46 -10.07 -9.50
CA MET A 146 -8.04 -8.86 -8.79
C MET A 146 -6.56 -8.94 -8.40
N SER A 147 -5.90 -7.79 -8.36
CA SER A 147 -4.55 -7.69 -7.80
C SER A 147 -4.58 -7.44 -6.29
N LEU A 148 -3.48 -7.74 -5.62
CA LEU A 148 -3.29 -7.52 -4.20
C LEU A 148 -2.09 -6.61 -3.96
N VAL A 149 -2.18 -5.69 -2.98
CA VAL A 149 -1.03 -4.91 -2.50
C VAL A 149 -0.72 -5.28 -1.07
N VAL A 150 0.54 -5.58 -0.81
CA VAL A 150 1.06 -5.99 0.50
C VAL A 150 2.34 -5.24 0.82
N PHE A 151 2.49 -4.84 2.08
CA PHE A 151 3.77 -4.44 2.64
C PHE A 151 4.39 -5.64 3.36
N PRO A 152 5.36 -6.35 2.76
CA PRO A 152 5.87 -7.61 3.31
C PRO A 152 6.64 -7.44 4.62
N GLU A 153 7.11 -6.24 4.93
CA GLU A 153 7.68 -5.89 6.23
C GLU A 153 6.67 -6.02 7.38
N GLY A 154 5.38 -5.81 7.09
CA GLY A 154 4.27 -5.94 8.03
C GLY A 154 4.08 -4.77 8.99
N ALA A 155 4.96 -3.76 8.97
CA ALA A 155 4.85 -2.49 9.67
C ALA A 155 5.69 -1.42 8.96
N ARG A 156 5.38 -0.13 9.22
CA ARG A 156 6.20 0.99 8.75
C ARG A 156 7.54 0.99 9.47
N SER A 157 8.60 1.30 8.73
CA SER A 157 9.94 1.54 9.27
C SER A 157 9.96 2.76 10.22
N PHE A 158 10.84 2.74 11.21
CA PHE A 158 11.14 3.90 12.07
C PHE A 158 12.30 4.75 11.55
N THR A 159 13.14 4.18 10.68
CA THR A 159 14.35 4.83 10.16
C THR A 159 14.27 5.20 8.68
N GLY A 160 13.23 4.73 7.98
CA GLY A 160 13.12 4.82 6.52
C GLY A 160 13.82 3.67 5.79
N HIS A 161 14.69 2.91 6.46
CA HIS A 161 15.32 1.73 5.88
C HIS A 161 14.35 0.55 5.78
N MET A 162 14.58 -0.30 4.81
CA MET A 162 13.73 -1.47 4.57
C MET A 162 14.05 -2.60 5.55
N GLY A 163 13.01 -3.18 6.13
CA GLY A 163 13.11 -4.33 7.03
C GLY A 163 13.08 -5.67 6.30
N VAL A 164 13.05 -6.76 7.07
CA VAL A 164 12.98 -8.13 6.56
C VAL A 164 11.60 -8.41 5.97
N PHE A 165 11.56 -9.04 4.80
CA PHE A 165 10.32 -9.45 4.15
C PHE A 165 9.76 -10.75 4.76
N ARG A 166 8.46 -10.77 5.00
CA ARG A 166 7.71 -11.95 5.45
C ARG A 166 7.21 -12.73 4.24
N ARG A 167 7.28 -14.05 4.32
CA ARG A 167 6.98 -14.97 3.21
C ARG A 167 5.52 -14.96 2.73
N GLY A 168 4.58 -14.49 3.54
CA GLY A 168 3.14 -14.69 3.29
C GLY A 168 2.65 -14.25 1.93
N ALA A 169 3.01 -13.06 1.45
CA ALA A 169 2.60 -12.57 0.14
C ALA A 169 3.16 -13.46 -1.00
N PHE A 170 4.39 -13.91 -0.86
CA PHE A 170 5.08 -14.75 -1.84
C PHE A 170 4.54 -16.19 -1.87
N MET A 171 4.13 -16.73 -0.71
CA MET A 171 3.44 -18.02 -0.65
C MET A 171 2.09 -17.97 -1.38
N LEU A 172 1.37 -16.87 -1.25
CA LEU A 172 0.10 -16.69 -1.96
C LEU A 172 0.32 -16.56 -3.47
N ALA A 173 1.35 -15.81 -3.88
CA ALA A 173 1.73 -15.69 -5.29
C ALA A 173 2.14 -17.05 -5.89
N ASP A 174 2.94 -17.84 -5.16
CA ASP A 174 3.36 -19.18 -5.56
C ASP A 174 2.17 -20.14 -5.70
N GLU A 175 1.27 -20.13 -4.72
CA GLU A 175 0.09 -21.02 -4.75
C GLU A 175 -0.79 -20.77 -5.98
N LEU A 176 -0.99 -19.51 -6.35
CA LEU A 176 -1.83 -19.09 -7.46
C LEU A 176 -1.05 -18.88 -8.77
N GLN A 177 0.26 -19.13 -8.76
CA GLN A 177 1.16 -18.95 -9.90
C GLN A 177 1.03 -17.54 -10.50
N LEU A 178 0.97 -16.53 -9.62
CA LEU A 178 0.89 -15.13 -10.01
C LEU A 178 2.28 -14.46 -10.00
N PRO A 179 2.52 -13.53 -10.93
CA PRO A 179 3.71 -12.70 -10.87
C PRO A 179 3.68 -11.77 -9.65
N VAL A 180 4.84 -11.61 -9.02
CA VAL A 180 5.08 -10.61 -8.00
C VAL A 180 5.64 -9.36 -8.65
N CYS A 181 5.00 -8.21 -8.44
CA CYS A 181 5.47 -6.93 -8.97
C CYS A 181 6.01 -6.05 -7.83
N PRO A 182 7.33 -5.84 -7.76
CA PRO A 182 7.93 -4.97 -6.76
C PRO A 182 7.62 -3.50 -7.03
N LEU A 183 7.36 -2.75 -5.96
CA LEU A 183 7.13 -1.31 -5.99
C LEU A 183 8.13 -0.64 -5.05
N THR A 184 8.91 0.32 -5.53
CA THR A 184 9.72 1.15 -4.66
C THR A 184 9.04 2.49 -4.40
N ILE A 185 8.93 2.84 -3.12
CA ILE A 185 8.42 4.12 -2.64
C ILE A 185 9.57 4.94 -2.09
N ASN A 186 9.74 6.14 -2.61
CA ASN A 186 10.69 7.13 -2.09
C ASN A 186 9.98 8.41 -1.65
N GLY A 187 10.53 9.10 -0.66
CA GLY A 187 10.08 10.38 -0.14
C GLY A 187 8.96 10.30 0.91
N SER A 188 8.29 9.16 1.07
CA SER A 188 7.19 9.04 2.03
C SER A 188 7.64 9.19 3.49
N PHE A 189 8.85 8.71 3.82
CA PHE A 189 9.45 8.91 5.14
C PHE A 189 9.71 10.39 5.40
N ASP A 190 10.24 11.10 4.41
CA ASP A 190 10.52 12.54 4.50
C ASP A 190 9.23 13.37 4.62
N VAL A 191 8.13 12.94 4.00
CA VAL A 191 6.82 13.61 4.13
C VAL A 191 6.20 13.37 5.50
N LYS A 192 6.15 12.12 5.96
CA LYS A 192 5.49 11.76 7.23
C LYS A 192 6.07 10.48 7.83
N PRO A 193 7.18 10.56 8.57
CA PRO A 193 7.77 9.41 9.24
C PRO A 193 6.83 8.84 10.33
N ARG A 194 7.12 7.62 10.75
CA ARG A 194 6.46 6.98 11.89
C ARG A 194 7.07 7.47 13.20
N MET A 195 6.71 8.69 13.63
CA MET A 195 7.16 9.28 14.88
C MET A 195 5.96 9.76 15.69
N LYS A 196 6.00 9.65 17.02
CA LYS A 196 4.87 9.97 17.91
C LYS A 196 4.50 11.46 17.87
N ASP A 197 5.48 12.33 17.77
CA ASP A 197 5.30 13.79 17.95
C ASP A 197 5.21 14.57 16.64
N ILE A 198 5.13 13.89 15.50
CA ILE A 198 4.99 14.52 14.20
C ILE A 198 3.54 14.41 13.73
N TYR A 199 2.80 15.54 13.82
CA TYR A 199 1.40 15.65 13.37
C TYR A 199 1.29 16.22 11.95
N TRP A 200 2.30 16.97 11.48
CA TRP A 200 2.30 17.66 10.21
C TRP A 200 2.96 16.85 9.10
N ALA A 201 2.50 17.06 7.87
CA ALA A 201 3.24 16.60 6.70
C ALA A 201 4.34 17.63 6.35
N PHE A 202 5.52 17.14 5.99
CA PHE A 202 6.58 17.98 5.43
C PHE A 202 6.48 17.96 3.91
N TRP A 203 6.79 19.10 3.28
CA TRP A 203 6.83 19.13 1.83
C TRP A 203 8.07 18.39 1.32
N HIS A 204 7.84 17.34 0.53
CA HIS A 204 8.88 16.56 -0.12
C HIS A 204 8.30 15.86 -1.36
N PRO A 205 9.07 15.72 -2.48
CA PRO A 205 8.64 14.94 -3.62
C PRO A 205 8.44 13.46 -3.26
N LEU A 206 7.43 12.86 -3.89
CA LEU A 206 7.13 11.44 -3.78
C LEU A 206 7.45 10.75 -5.12
N LYS A 207 8.05 9.57 -5.05
CA LYS A 207 8.32 8.75 -6.24
C LYS A 207 7.80 7.33 -6.02
N LEU A 208 7.07 6.82 -7.03
CA LEU A 208 6.65 5.43 -7.12
C LEU A 208 7.33 4.80 -8.34
N THR A 209 8.17 3.81 -8.12
CA THR A 209 8.78 3.03 -9.19
C THR A 209 8.13 1.64 -9.22
N ILE A 210 7.57 1.29 -10.36
CA ILE A 210 6.97 -0.03 -10.62
C ILE A 210 8.04 -0.82 -11.38
N HIS A 211 8.58 -1.85 -10.74
CA HIS A 211 9.60 -2.69 -11.35
C HIS A 211 8.98 -3.74 -12.28
N GLU A 212 9.82 -4.39 -13.08
CA GLU A 212 9.38 -5.54 -13.88
C GLU A 212 8.81 -6.64 -12.98
N PRO A 213 7.65 -7.20 -13.33
CA PRO A 213 7.07 -8.31 -12.60
C PRO A 213 7.98 -9.54 -12.65
N ILE A 214 8.10 -10.21 -11.53
CA ILE A 214 8.87 -11.44 -11.37
C ILE A 214 7.90 -12.61 -11.58
N GLU A 215 8.00 -13.21 -12.76
CA GLU A 215 7.18 -14.38 -13.12
C GLU A 215 7.57 -15.60 -12.25
N PRO A 216 6.62 -16.50 -11.95
CA PRO A 216 6.93 -17.74 -11.25
C PRO A 216 7.85 -18.63 -12.11
N ILE A 217 8.85 -19.26 -11.46
CA ILE A 217 9.79 -20.21 -12.09
C ILE A 217 9.39 -21.68 -11.86
N GLY A 218 8.24 -21.92 -11.26
CA GLY A 218 7.73 -23.20 -10.85
C GLY A 218 6.87 -23.04 -9.60
N LYS A 219 6.72 -24.07 -8.80
CA LYS A 219 5.93 -24.05 -7.57
C LYS A 219 6.75 -24.55 -6.38
N GLY A 220 6.59 -23.91 -5.22
CA GLY A 220 7.19 -24.34 -3.97
C GLY A 220 8.31 -23.42 -3.47
N ALA A 221 9.17 -23.96 -2.59
CA ALA A 221 10.11 -23.17 -1.82
C ALA A 221 11.08 -22.31 -2.66
N ASP A 222 11.54 -22.85 -3.78
CA ASP A 222 12.52 -22.17 -4.65
C ASP A 222 11.88 -20.98 -5.37
N ASN A 223 10.64 -21.12 -5.85
CA ASN A 223 9.90 -20.01 -6.44
C ASN A 223 9.62 -18.91 -5.42
N ILE A 224 9.14 -19.28 -4.21
CA ILE A 224 8.89 -18.33 -3.12
C ILE A 224 10.16 -17.54 -2.79
N LYS A 225 11.30 -18.25 -2.64
CA LYS A 225 12.60 -17.62 -2.35
C LYS A 225 13.07 -16.73 -3.49
N ASN A 226 12.93 -17.17 -4.75
CA ASN A 226 13.30 -16.40 -5.94
C ASN A 226 12.49 -15.09 -6.02
N GLN A 227 11.16 -15.18 -5.95
CA GLN A 227 10.30 -13.99 -6.00
C GLN A 227 10.57 -13.04 -4.83
N MET A 228 10.77 -13.56 -3.62
CA MET A 228 11.07 -12.76 -2.44
C MET A 228 12.41 -12.03 -2.54
N ASN A 229 13.48 -12.73 -2.90
CA ASN A 229 14.83 -12.16 -2.98
C ASN A 229 14.92 -11.13 -4.10
N LYS A 230 14.44 -11.46 -5.31
CA LYS A 230 14.43 -10.52 -6.44
C LYS A 230 13.59 -9.28 -6.14
N SER A 231 12.45 -9.43 -5.43
CA SER A 231 11.64 -8.29 -5.00
C SER A 231 12.39 -7.41 -4.01
N TYR A 232 13.07 -8.02 -3.03
CA TYR A 232 13.86 -7.31 -2.05
C TYR A 232 14.99 -6.51 -2.72
N GLU A 233 15.75 -7.14 -3.62
CA GLU A 233 16.85 -6.51 -4.36
C GLU A 233 16.34 -5.36 -5.26
N ALA A 234 15.25 -5.57 -6.01
CA ALA A 234 14.70 -4.55 -6.88
C ALA A 234 14.24 -3.32 -6.09
N ILE A 235 13.56 -3.52 -4.96
CA ILE A 235 13.11 -2.43 -4.10
C ILE A 235 14.30 -1.74 -3.45
N MET A 236 15.25 -2.49 -2.89
CA MET A 236 16.45 -1.95 -2.24
C MET A 236 17.27 -1.08 -3.21
N ASN A 237 17.48 -1.55 -4.43
CA ASN A 237 18.22 -0.82 -5.45
C ASN A 237 17.46 0.43 -5.97
N GLY A 238 16.13 0.41 -5.88
CA GLY A 238 15.27 1.54 -6.24
C GLY A 238 15.14 2.61 -5.16
N LEU A 239 15.57 2.34 -3.91
CA LEU A 239 15.54 3.31 -2.82
C LEU A 239 16.56 4.43 -3.02
N ASP A 240 16.23 5.62 -2.49
CA ASP A 240 17.19 6.70 -2.36
C ASP A 240 18.39 6.22 -1.55
N LYS A 241 19.61 6.62 -1.94
CA LYS A 241 20.88 6.15 -1.32
C LYS A 241 20.91 6.24 0.20
N LYS A 242 20.28 7.27 0.77
CA LYS A 242 20.19 7.48 2.23
C LYS A 242 19.37 6.43 2.97
N TYR A 243 18.53 5.66 2.26
CA TYR A 243 17.67 4.61 2.80
C TYR A 243 18.05 3.21 2.32
N GLN A 244 19.12 3.09 1.54
CA GLN A 244 19.70 1.79 1.18
C GLN A 244 20.46 1.18 2.37
N GLY A 245 20.52 -0.14 2.38
CA GLY A 245 21.13 -0.90 3.45
C GLY A 245 20.13 -1.33 4.53
N PHE A 246 20.57 -2.26 5.36
CA PHE A 246 19.79 -2.80 6.46
C PHE A 246 20.19 -2.10 7.76
N VAL A 247 19.19 -1.66 8.52
CA VAL A 247 19.38 -1.12 9.87
C VAL A 247 18.77 -2.11 10.85
N GLU A 248 19.60 -2.69 11.68
CA GLU A 248 19.18 -3.64 12.70
C GLU A 248 18.35 -2.92 13.77
N ASN A 249 17.18 -3.48 14.06
CA ASN A 249 16.35 -3.13 15.19
C ASN A 249 15.87 -1.67 15.30
N PRO A 250 15.15 -1.16 14.31
CA PRO A 250 14.66 0.21 14.33
C PRO A 250 13.52 0.46 15.33
N ASP A 251 13.08 -0.55 16.08
CA ASP A 251 11.97 -0.47 17.03
C ASP A 251 12.40 -0.21 18.47
N GLN A 252 13.70 -0.06 18.69
CA GLN A 252 14.29 0.25 20.00
C GLN A 252 14.71 1.68 20.18
#